data_47a57a06a571c5448e891a41d26c976e
#
_entry.id   47a57a06a571c5448e891a41d26c976e
#
_cell.length_a   1.000
_cell.length_b   1.000
_cell.length_c   1.000
_cell.angle_alpha   90.00
_cell.angle_beta   90.00
_cell.angle_gamma   90.00
#
_symmetry.space_group_name_H-M   'P 1'
#
loop_
_entity.id
_entity.type
_entity.pdbx_description
1 polymer ?
#
loop_
_entity_poly.entity_id
_entity_poly.type
_entity_poly.pdbx_seq_one_letter_code
_entity_poly.pdbx_strand_id
1 'polypeptide(L)'
;MKKIYVLDTSVCLTDSECIRDYDNNDVVIPLKVLEEIDGHKKRQDAVGAMARSIIRKLDELRAKGTLQKGIRLGKGKGILRVSEHEVDLLPTDLMKDHNDHVIISTALSEKKKAGKRKVILVSRDINMRVIADSVGLFTEDYDKNQVIKKESDLYSGFVTHLVDDQTIDHFYVGESIHVDKEEKPNLKPNQFVMLVSSTNEKKTALARFISYNWALQPVQSYKNGLWGVRARNKEQSFA
;
A
#
# COMPACT_ATOMS: atom_id res chain seq x y z
N MET A 1 4.01 -19.84 -12.63
CA MET A 1 2.63 -20.39 -12.79
C MET A 1 1.67 -19.34 -12.29
N LYS A 2 0.56 -19.04 -13.00
CA LYS A 2 -0.44 -18.08 -12.56
C LYS A 2 -1.13 -18.54 -11.27
N LYS A 3 -1.30 -17.63 -10.32
CA LYS A 3 -2.06 -17.85 -9.09
C LYS A 3 -3.52 -17.41 -9.26
N ILE A 4 -4.35 -17.77 -8.29
CA ILE A 4 -5.74 -17.29 -8.16
C ILE A 4 -5.83 -16.62 -6.79
N TYR A 5 -6.25 -15.37 -6.75
CA TYR A 5 -6.49 -14.62 -5.54
C TYR A 5 -7.99 -14.49 -5.30
N VAL A 6 -8.44 -14.95 -4.14
CA VAL A 6 -9.84 -14.81 -3.70
C VAL A 6 -9.88 -13.65 -2.71
N LEU A 7 -10.65 -12.61 -3.01
CA LEU A 7 -10.70 -11.40 -2.20
C LEU A 7 -11.84 -11.43 -1.19
N ASP A 8 -11.51 -11.05 0.02
CA ASP A 8 -12.46 -10.80 1.09
C ASP A 8 -13.07 -9.38 1.00
N THR A 9 -14.19 -9.18 1.67
CA THR A 9 -14.90 -7.89 1.77
C THR A 9 -14.02 -6.79 2.35
N SER A 10 -13.22 -7.10 3.38
CA SER A 10 -12.31 -6.14 4.02
C SER A 10 -11.30 -5.52 3.04
N VAL A 11 -10.84 -6.31 2.06
CA VAL A 11 -9.93 -5.87 0.99
C VAL A 11 -10.63 -4.87 0.07
N CYS A 12 -11.82 -5.23 -0.43
CA CYS A 12 -12.59 -4.41 -1.35
C CYS A 12 -13.07 -3.08 -0.73
N LEU A 13 -13.35 -3.08 0.58
CA LEU A 13 -13.76 -1.89 1.33
C LEU A 13 -12.58 -1.01 1.77
N THR A 14 -11.35 -1.54 1.69
CA THR A 14 -10.14 -0.75 1.93
C THR A 14 -9.68 -0.03 0.67
N ASP A 15 -9.73 -0.71 -0.46
CA ASP A 15 -9.27 -0.17 -1.73
C ASP A 15 -10.13 -0.67 -2.90
N SER A 16 -10.79 0.25 -3.57
CA SER A 16 -11.59 -0.07 -4.75
C SER A 16 -10.77 -0.45 -5.99
N GLU A 17 -9.43 -0.22 -6.00
CA GLU A 17 -8.53 -0.67 -7.07
C GLU A 17 -7.92 -2.05 -6.79
N CYS A 18 -8.18 -2.65 -5.64
CA CYS A 18 -7.61 -3.94 -5.22
C CYS A 18 -7.68 -5.05 -6.29
N ILE A 19 -8.73 -5.04 -7.12
CA ILE A 19 -8.88 -6.01 -8.21
C ILE A 19 -7.78 -5.95 -9.27
N ARG A 20 -6.97 -4.88 -9.30
CA ARG A 20 -5.91 -4.68 -10.30
C ARG A 20 -4.49 -4.89 -9.73
N ASP A 21 -4.36 -5.20 -8.44
CA ASP A 21 -3.06 -5.26 -7.74
C ASP A 21 -2.33 -6.61 -7.91
N TYR A 22 -2.93 -7.56 -8.62
CA TYR A 22 -2.43 -8.93 -8.72
C TYR A 22 -1.77 -9.26 -10.07
N ASP A 23 -1.25 -8.28 -10.77
CA ASP A 23 -0.53 -8.43 -12.05
C ASP A 23 -1.26 -9.32 -13.07
N ASN A 24 -0.60 -10.40 -13.55
CA ASN A 24 -1.17 -11.33 -14.51
C ASN A 24 -1.95 -12.50 -13.86
N ASN A 25 -2.09 -12.49 -12.53
CA ASN A 25 -2.84 -13.49 -11.79
C ASN A 25 -4.35 -13.28 -11.88
N ASP A 26 -5.11 -14.35 -11.70
CA ASP A 26 -6.57 -14.25 -11.73
C ASP A 26 -7.10 -13.83 -10.37
N VAL A 27 -8.16 -13.04 -10.40
CA VAL A 27 -8.84 -12.53 -9.21
C VAL A 27 -10.26 -13.08 -9.18
N VAL A 28 -10.67 -13.53 -8.01
CA VAL A 28 -12.02 -14.05 -7.77
C VAL A 28 -12.65 -13.23 -6.65
N ILE A 29 -13.85 -12.73 -6.90
CA ILE A 29 -14.69 -12.14 -5.87
C ILE A 29 -15.81 -13.15 -5.55
N PRO A 30 -15.90 -13.65 -4.31
CA PRO A 30 -17.03 -14.46 -3.87
C PRO A 30 -18.35 -13.71 -4.03
N LEU A 31 -19.41 -14.40 -4.40
CA LEU A 31 -20.74 -13.80 -4.49
C LEU A 31 -21.17 -13.17 -3.15
N LYS A 32 -20.79 -13.80 -2.03
CA LYS A 32 -21.05 -13.28 -0.68
C LYS A 32 -20.41 -11.92 -0.43
N VAL A 33 -19.20 -11.69 -0.93
CA VAL A 33 -18.53 -10.39 -0.85
C VAL A 33 -19.32 -9.29 -1.56
N LEU A 34 -19.95 -9.61 -2.71
CA LEU A 34 -20.80 -8.63 -3.40
C LEU A 34 -22.04 -8.26 -2.59
N GLU A 35 -22.66 -9.22 -1.90
CA GLU A 35 -23.80 -8.95 -1.00
C GLU A 35 -23.41 -8.04 0.14
N GLU A 36 -22.25 -8.29 0.79
CA GLU A 36 -21.76 -7.46 1.88
C GLU A 36 -21.42 -6.05 1.40
N ILE A 37 -20.71 -5.91 0.29
CA ILE A 37 -20.41 -4.60 -0.32
C ILE A 37 -21.70 -3.85 -0.62
N ASP A 38 -22.73 -4.52 -1.16
CA ASP A 38 -24.01 -3.87 -1.44
C ASP A 38 -24.69 -3.37 -0.16
N GLY A 39 -24.59 -4.12 0.94
CA GLY A 39 -25.06 -3.68 2.27
C GLY A 39 -24.41 -2.41 2.75
N HIS A 40 -23.15 -2.19 2.41
CA HIS A 40 -22.39 -1.00 2.83
C HIS A 40 -22.60 0.24 1.96
N LYS A 41 -23.17 0.14 0.76
CA LYS A 41 -23.31 1.27 -0.17
C LYS A 41 -24.11 2.46 0.35
N LYS A 42 -25.03 2.24 1.31
CA LYS A 42 -25.88 3.28 1.92
C LYS A 42 -25.15 4.13 2.98
N ARG A 43 -23.98 3.69 3.45
CA ARG A 43 -23.20 4.42 4.45
C ARG A 43 -22.65 5.72 3.86
N GLN A 44 -22.59 6.78 4.70
CA GLN A 44 -22.07 8.09 4.30
C GLN A 44 -20.60 8.31 4.67
N ASP A 45 -19.93 7.28 5.18
CA ASP A 45 -18.51 7.29 5.55
C ASP A 45 -17.60 6.79 4.43
N ALA A 46 -16.29 6.69 4.72
CA ALA A 46 -15.28 6.20 3.80
C ALA A 46 -15.58 4.78 3.29
N VAL A 47 -16.11 3.90 4.15
CA VAL A 47 -16.49 2.53 3.80
C VAL A 47 -17.59 2.52 2.73
N GLY A 48 -18.63 3.35 2.91
CA GLY A 48 -19.68 3.50 1.90
C GLY A 48 -19.18 4.08 0.59
N ALA A 49 -18.20 5.00 0.63
CA ALA A 49 -17.57 5.53 -0.57
C ALA A 49 -16.80 4.43 -1.34
N MET A 50 -16.05 3.59 -0.64
CA MET A 50 -15.34 2.45 -1.23
C MET A 50 -16.32 1.43 -1.82
N ALA A 51 -17.40 1.08 -1.09
CA ALA A 51 -18.44 0.18 -1.57
C ALA A 51 -19.06 0.67 -2.89
N ARG A 52 -19.43 1.94 -2.97
CA ARG A 52 -19.95 2.54 -4.21
C ARG A 52 -18.92 2.54 -5.35
N SER A 53 -17.65 2.77 -5.02
CA SER A 53 -16.57 2.79 -6.02
C SER A 53 -16.33 1.42 -6.62
N ILE A 54 -16.20 0.38 -5.80
CA ILE A 54 -15.96 -0.99 -6.30
C ILE A 54 -17.16 -1.52 -7.11
N ILE A 55 -18.40 -1.26 -6.67
CA ILE A 55 -19.61 -1.66 -7.41
C ILE A 55 -19.63 -1.02 -8.80
N ARG A 56 -19.31 0.27 -8.90
CA ARG A 56 -19.23 0.97 -10.19
C ARG A 56 -18.20 0.35 -11.13
N LYS A 57 -17.02 0.00 -10.61
CA LYS A 57 -15.97 -0.66 -11.40
C LYS A 57 -16.39 -2.04 -11.88
N LEU A 58 -17.08 -2.81 -11.05
CA LEU A 58 -17.62 -4.12 -11.45
C LEU A 58 -18.69 -3.98 -12.54
N ASP A 59 -19.51 -2.94 -12.45
CA ASP A 59 -20.52 -2.65 -13.48
C ASP A 59 -19.88 -2.22 -14.81
N GLU A 60 -18.84 -1.39 -14.77
CA GLU A 60 -18.02 -1.04 -15.96
C GLU A 60 -17.37 -2.26 -16.61
N LEU A 61 -16.89 -3.21 -15.80
CA LEU A 61 -16.33 -4.46 -16.30
C LEU A 61 -17.43 -5.36 -16.90
N ARG A 62 -18.59 -5.44 -16.25
CA ARG A 62 -19.75 -6.20 -16.77
C ARG A 62 -20.18 -5.76 -18.16
N ALA A 63 -20.03 -4.48 -18.50
CA ALA A 63 -20.28 -3.97 -19.85
C ALA A 63 -19.36 -4.60 -20.93
N LYS A 64 -18.21 -5.18 -20.52
CA LYS A 64 -17.22 -5.80 -21.42
C LYS A 64 -17.37 -7.32 -21.54
N GLY A 65 -18.23 -7.94 -20.75
CA GLY A 65 -18.42 -9.39 -20.74
C GLY A 65 -19.16 -9.90 -19.51
N THR A 66 -19.10 -11.21 -19.27
CA THR A 66 -19.79 -11.88 -18.18
C THR A 66 -18.81 -12.15 -17.04
N LEU A 67 -19.07 -11.61 -15.85
CA LEU A 67 -18.23 -11.81 -14.66
C LEU A 67 -18.15 -13.29 -14.24
N GLN A 68 -19.17 -14.08 -14.51
CA GLN A 68 -19.18 -15.52 -14.23
C GLN A 68 -18.12 -16.26 -15.08
N LYS A 69 -18.00 -15.93 -16.37
CA LYS A 69 -17.01 -16.53 -17.28
C LYS A 69 -15.61 -15.91 -17.09
N GLY A 70 -15.56 -14.72 -16.53
CA GLY A 70 -14.34 -13.96 -16.28
C GLY A 70 -14.06 -12.90 -17.35
N ILE A 71 -13.59 -11.75 -16.89
CA ILE A 71 -13.29 -10.58 -17.72
C ILE A 71 -11.82 -10.21 -17.51
N ARG A 72 -11.10 -10.04 -18.62
CA ARG A 72 -9.70 -9.62 -18.56
C ARG A 72 -9.58 -8.17 -18.07
N LEU A 73 -8.77 -7.95 -17.05
CA LEU A 73 -8.58 -6.64 -16.39
C LEU A 73 -7.73 -5.65 -17.20
N GLY A 74 -7.06 -6.10 -18.25
CA GLY A 74 -6.24 -5.26 -19.14
C GLY A 74 -5.12 -6.05 -19.81
N LYS A 75 -4.32 -5.36 -20.65
CA LYS A 75 -3.14 -5.96 -21.29
C LYS A 75 -2.13 -6.35 -20.19
N GLY A 76 -1.68 -7.61 -20.19
CA GLY A 76 -0.75 -8.15 -19.17
C GLY A 76 -1.38 -8.42 -17.79
N LYS A 77 -2.67 -8.17 -17.60
CA LYS A 77 -3.40 -8.46 -16.36
C LYS A 77 -4.13 -9.80 -16.42
N GLY A 78 -4.50 -10.32 -15.25
CA GLY A 78 -5.29 -11.53 -15.11
C GLY A 78 -6.76 -11.35 -15.48
N ILE A 79 -7.56 -12.32 -15.09
CA ILE A 79 -9.00 -12.36 -15.31
C ILE A 79 -9.68 -12.14 -13.96
N LEU A 80 -10.66 -11.25 -13.92
CA LEU A 80 -11.59 -11.12 -12.80
C LEU A 80 -12.83 -11.96 -13.05
N ARG A 81 -13.27 -12.72 -12.06
CA ARG A 81 -14.56 -13.42 -12.08
C ARG A 81 -15.23 -13.37 -10.73
N VAL A 82 -16.55 -13.56 -10.76
CA VAL A 82 -17.38 -13.79 -9.57
C VAL A 82 -17.66 -15.28 -9.47
N SER A 83 -17.51 -15.83 -8.26
CA SER A 83 -17.68 -17.27 -8.01
C SER A 83 -18.63 -17.52 -6.85
N GLU A 84 -19.42 -18.59 -7.02
CA GLU A 84 -20.28 -19.14 -5.97
C GLU A 84 -19.48 -20.12 -5.08
N HIS A 85 -20.00 -20.41 -3.91
CA HIS A 85 -19.42 -21.38 -2.98
C HIS A 85 -20.04 -22.78 -3.14
N GLU A 86 -19.29 -23.80 -2.76
CA GLU A 86 -19.78 -25.18 -2.59
C GLU A 86 -19.86 -25.50 -1.10
N VAL A 87 -21.07 -25.51 -0.55
CA VAL A 87 -21.32 -25.66 0.91
C VAL A 87 -20.69 -26.92 1.52
N ASP A 88 -20.62 -27.99 0.75
CA ASP A 88 -20.13 -29.29 1.19
C ASP A 88 -18.59 -29.36 1.33
N LEU A 89 -17.88 -28.32 0.95
CA LEU A 89 -16.42 -28.23 1.11
C LEU A 89 -15.99 -27.66 2.45
N LEU A 90 -16.92 -27.13 3.24
CA LEU A 90 -16.61 -26.66 4.59
C LEU A 90 -16.50 -27.85 5.57
N PRO A 91 -15.50 -27.85 6.48
CA PRO A 91 -15.51 -28.74 7.61
C PRO A 91 -16.79 -28.61 8.44
N THR A 92 -17.20 -29.71 9.07
CA THR A 92 -18.44 -29.78 9.87
C THR A 92 -18.47 -28.82 11.05
N ASP A 93 -17.28 -28.41 11.53
CA ASP A 93 -17.12 -27.51 12.68
C ASP A 93 -17.33 -26.05 12.30
N LEU A 94 -17.40 -25.73 11.01
CA LEU A 94 -17.62 -24.38 10.53
C LEU A 94 -19.12 -24.16 10.15
N MET A 95 -19.66 -23.04 10.62
CA MET A 95 -21.07 -22.67 10.36
C MET A 95 -21.26 -22.33 8.88
N LYS A 96 -22.20 -22.99 8.22
CA LYS A 96 -22.46 -22.84 6.79
C LYS A 96 -23.05 -21.46 6.40
N ASP A 97 -23.64 -20.78 7.35
CA ASP A 97 -24.34 -19.48 7.18
C ASP A 97 -23.47 -18.28 7.62
N HIS A 98 -22.31 -18.53 8.24
CA HIS A 98 -21.41 -17.46 8.63
C HIS A 98 -20.70 -16.89 7.40
N ASN A 99 -20.73 -15.56 7.23
CA ASN A 99 -20.24 -14.88 6.03
C ASN A 99 -18.78 -15.26 5.68
N ASP A 100 -17.88 -15.21 6.66
CA ASP A 100 -16.47 -15.55 6.47
C ASP A 100 -16.29 -17.00 6.01
N HIS A 101 -17.08 -17.92 6.58
CA HIS A 101 -17.02 -19.34 6.21
C HIS A 101 -17.52 -19.56 4.78
N VAL A 102 -18.52 -18.79 4.33
CA VAL A 102 -19.00 -18.81 2.94
C VAL A 102 -17.91 -18.34 1.98
N ILE A 103 -17.16 -17.29 2.35
CA ILE A 103 -16.03 -16.80 1.57
C ILE A 103 -14.89 -17.83 1.53
N ILE A 104 -14.58 -18.46 2.67
CA ILE A 104 -13.60 -19.56 2.76
C ILE A 104 -14.03 -20.74 1.88
N SER A 105 -15.33 -21.11 1.90
CA SER A 105 -15.89 -22.15 1.04
C SER A 105 -15.71 -21.85 -0.44
N THR A 106 -15.88 -20.58 -0.84
CA THR A 106 -15.60 -20.16 -2.23
C THR A 106 -14.13 -20.39 -2.58
N ALA A 107 -13.20 -20.05 -1.68
CA ALA A 107 -11.77 -20.28 -1.91
C ALA A 107 -11.42 -21.77 -1.99
N LEU A 108 -12.05 -22.62 -1.19
CA LEU A 108 -11.93 -24.08 -1.28
C LEU A 108 -12.48 -24.62 -2.61
N SER A 109 -13.62 -24.12 -3.08
CA SER A 109 -14.20 -24.47 -4.38
C SER A 109 -13.24 -24.11 -5.51
N GLU A 110 -12.63 -22.92 -5.42
CA GLU A 110 -11.62 -22.49 -6.39
C GLU A 110 -10.37 -23.38 -6.34
N LYS A 111 -9.92 -23.77 -5.16
CA LYS A 111 -8.79 -24.69 -4.98
C LYS A 111 -9.05 -26.05 -5.62
N LYS A 112 -10.26 -26.60 -5.46
CA LYS A 112 -10.68 -27.86 -6.08
C LYS A 112 -10.65 -27.78 -7.61
N LYS A 113 -11.06 -26.63 -8.19
CA LYS A 113 -11.13 -26.37 -9.64
C LYS A 113 -9.77 -25.97 -10.25
N ALA A 114 -8.84 -25.47 -9.42
CA ALA A 114 -7.60 -24.83 -9.87
C ALA A 114 -6.53 -25.80 -10.41
N GLY A 115 -6.65 -27.09 -10.15
CA GLY A 115 -5.63 -28.08 -10.49
C GLY A 115 -4.31 -27.82 -9.79
N LYS A 116 -3.23 -27.56 -10.54
CA LYS A 116 -1.91 -27.25 -9.99
C LYS A 116 -1.69 -25.77 -9.62
N ARG A 117 -2.67 -24.92 -9.86
CA ARG A 117 -2.56 -23.48 -9.58
C ARG A 117 -2.74 -23.22 -8.08
N LYS A 118 -1.92 -22.34 -7.52
CA LYS A 118 -2.04 -21.91 -6.13
C LYS A 118 -3.24 -20.97 -5.98
N VAL A 119 -4.13 -21.27 -5.04
CA VAL A 119 -5.24 -20.40 -4.63
C VAL A 119 -4.90 -19.77 -3.29
N ILE A 120 -5.10 -18.47 -3.19
CA ILE A 120 -4.73 -17.65 -2.05
C ILE A 120 -5.94 -16.82 -1.64
N LEU A 121 -6.36 -16.93 -0.40
CA LEU A 121 -7.37 -16.06 0.19
C LEU A 121 -6.67 -14.80 0.70
N VAL A 122 -7.16 -13.64 0.27
CA VAL A 122 -6.64 -12.34 0.73
C VAL A 122 -7.66 -11.69 1.64
N SER A 123 -7.27 -11.43 2.87
CA SER A 123 -8.12 -10.76 3.87
C SER A 123 -7.26 -9.93 4.83
N ARG A 124 -7.81 -8.80 5.29
CA ARG A 124 -7.24 -8.01 6.38
C ARG A 124 -7.61 -8.55 7.77
N ASP A 125 -8.62 -9.39 7.84
CA ASP A 125 -9.00 -10.03 9.09
C ASP A 125 -8.05 -11.20 9.42
N ILE A 126 -7.35 -11.07 10.54
CA ILE A 126 -6.40 -12.08 11.01
C ILE A 126 -7.12 -13.40 11.37
N ASN A 127 -8.32 -13.32 11.96
CA ASN A 127 -9.06 -14.52 12.36
C ASN A 127 -9.49 -15.32 11.14
N MET A 128 -9.98 -14.62 10.09
CA MET A 128 -10.33 -15.25 8.83
C MET A 128 -9.13 -15.93 8.18
N ARG A 129 -7.93 -15.30 8.21
CA ARG A 129 -6.71 -15.92 7.69
C ARG A 129 -6.30 -17.17 8.49
N VAL A 130 -6.39 -17.12 9.81
CA VAL A 130 -6.08 -18.28 10.67
C VAL A 130 -7.04 -19.44 10.41
N ILE A 131 -8.35 -19.18 10.31
CA ILE A 131 -9.35 -20.20 9.98
C ILE A 131 -9.07 -20.79 8.59
N ALA A 132 -8.82 -19.95 7.59
CA ALA A 132 -8.56 -20.41 6.23
C ALA A 132 -7.27 -21.24 6.13
N ASP A 133 -6.23 -20.87 6.87
CA ASP A 133 -4.98 -21.65 6.95
C ASP A 133 -5.22 -23.02 7.59
N SER A 134 -6.04 -23.10 8.66
CA SER A 134 -6.39 -24.35 9.33
C SER A 134 -7.10 -25.36 8.42
N VAL A 135 -7.83 -24.88 7.40
CA VAL A 135 -8.47 -25.73 6.38
C VAL A 135 -7.61 -25.94 5.13
N GLY A 136 -6.33 -25.58 5.24
CA GLY A 136 -5.31 -25.81 4.20
C GLY A 136 -5.35 -24.86 3.00
N LEU A 137 -5.93 -23.67 3.15
CA LEU A 137 -5.80 -22.60 2.17
C LEU A 137 -4.51 -21.81 2.42
N PHE A 138 -3.92 -21.28 1.35
CA PHE A 138 -2.91 -20.24 1.51
C PHE A 138 -3.61 -18.90 1.76
N THR A 139 -3.06 -18.09 2.65
CA THR A 139 -3.61 -16.78 2.98
C THR A 139 -2.55 -15.69 2.84
N GLU A 140 -2.97 -14.51 2.45
CA GLU A 140 -2.13 -13.30 2.41
C GLU A 140 -2.90 -12.14 3.03
N ASP A 141 -2.18 -11.24 3.73
CA ASP A 141 -2.73 -9.96 4.15
C ASP A 141 -2.82 -9.02 2.95
N TYR A 142 -3.83 -8.14 2.96
CA TYR A 142 -3.88 -7.04 2.01
C TYR A 142 -3.26 -5.79 2.64
N ASP A 143 -2.01 -5.58 2.39
CA ASP A 143 -1.32 -4.35 2.74
C ASP A 143 -0.98 -3.56 1.47
N LYS A 144 -1.73 -2.51 1.21
CA LYS A 144 -1.45 -1.59 0.09
C LYS A 144 -0.09 -0.91 0.22
N ASN A 145 0.45 -0.85 1.44
CA ASN A 145 1.75 -0.26 1.74
C ASN A 145 2.92 -1.23 1.45
N GLN A 146 2.67 -2.50 1.13
CA GLN A 146 3.72 -3.44 0.71
C GLN A 146 4.35 -3.13 -0.66
N VAL A 147 3.95 -2.05 -1.33
CA VAL A 147 4.73 -1.49 -2.45
C VAL A 147 6.13 -1.06 -1.98
N ILE A 148 6.27 -0.78 -0.68
CA ILE A 148 7.56 -0.48 -0.04
C ILE A 148 8.08 -1.78 0.58
N LYS A 149 8.86 -2.54 -0.21
CA LYS A 149 9.41 -3.85 0.20
C LYS A 149 10.46 -3.79 1.30
N LYS A 150 10.90 -2.60 1.70
CA LYS A 150 11.84 -2.36 2.80
C LYS A 150 11.48 -1.04 3.48
N GLU A 151 11.58 -1.01 4.78
CA GLU A 151 11.42 0.21 5.59
C GLU A 151 12.38 1.33 5.15
N SER A 152 13.54 0.96 4.59
CA SER A 152 14.50 1.86 3.95
C SER A 152 13.96 2.58 2.69
N ASP A 153 12.88 2.08 2.08
CA ASP A 153 12.28 2.67 0.87
C ASP A 153 11.19 3.71 1.23
N LEU A 154 10.86 3.83 2.52
CA LEU A 154 10.03 4.90 3.04
C LEU A 154 10.79 6.22 2.91
N TYR A 155 10.21 7.18 2.20
CA TYR A 155 10.72 8.53 2.18
C TYR A 155 10.60 9.12 3.59
N SER A 156 11.73 9.21 4.30
CA SER A 156 11.81 9.72 5.67
C SER A 156 11.58 11.24 5.77
N GLY A 157 11.28 11.91 4.66
CA GLY A 157 11.17 13.37 4.59
C GLY A 157 12.52 14.06 4.35
N PHE A 158 13.63 13.41 4.63
CA PHE A 158 14.97 13.92 4.39
C PHE A 158 15.98 12.79 4.09
N VAL A 159 17.12 13.15 3.56
CA VAL A 159 18.29 12.27 3.38
C VAL A 159 19.43 12.75 4.23
N THR A 160 20.35 11.85 4.61
CA THR A 160 21.55 12.20 5.37
C THR A 160 22.76 12.18 4.45
N HIS A 161 23.57 13.24 4.51
CA HIS A 161 24.86 13.35 3.81
C HIS A 161 25.99 13.57 4.80
N LEU A 162 27.06 12.78 4.64
CA LEU A 162 28.30 12.99 5.39
C LEU A 162 29.11 14.08 4.70
N VAL A 163 29.56 15.05 5.47
CA VAL A 163 30.40 16.18 5.01
C VAL A 163 31.52 16.43 5.99
N ASP A 164 32.50 17.21 5.59
CA ASP A 164 33.55 17.66 6.51
C ASP A 164 33.03 18.72 7.49
N ASP A 165 33.80 18.96 8.56
CA ASP A 165 33.45 19.90 9.62
C ASP A 165 33.39 21.35 9.14
N GLN A 166 34.25 21.73 8.19
CA GLN A 166 34.29 23.09 7.65
C GLN A 166 33.01 23.40 6.87
N THR A 167 32.54 22.44 6.12
CA THR A 167 31.24 22.53 5.38
C THR A 167 30.08 22.82 6.32
N ILE A 168 30.02 22.18 7.49
CA ILE A 168 28.96 22.45 8.49
C ILE A 168 29.17 23.85 9.11
N ASP A 169 30.41 24.29 9.37
CA ASP A 169 30.67 25.62 9.92
C ASP A 169 30.23 26.73 8.97
N HIS A 170 30.49 26.60 7.68
CA HIS A 170 29.96 27.49 6.63
C HIS A 170 28.43 27.54 6.62
N PHE A 171 27.79 26.41 6.83
CA PHE A 171 26.32 26.34 6.94
C PHE A 171 25.78 27.12 8.15
N TYR A 172 26.49 27.08 9.28
CA TYR A 172 26.08 27.82 10.48
C TYR A 172 26.22 29.34 10.35
N VAL A 173 27.08 29.82 9.48
CA VAL A 173 27.17 31.27 9.15
C VAL A 173 26.19 31.66 8.02
N GLY A 174 25.38 30.73 7.53
CA GLY A 174 24.33 31.02 6.57
C GLY A 174 24.73 30.88 5.11
N GLU A 175 25.91 30.32 4.81
CA GLU A 175 26.37 30.10 3.45
C GLU A 175 25.66 28.88 2.81
N SER A 176 25.35 29.00 1.51
CA SER A 176 24.82 27.88 0.70
C SER A 176 26.00 27.10 0.12
N ILE A 177 25.85 25.79 0.07
CA ILE A 177 26.86 24.89 -0.51
C ILE A 177 26.38 24.45 -1.89
N HIS A 178 27.23 24.62 -2.91
CA HIS A 178 26.97 24.08 -4.23
C HIS A 178 27.29 22.58 -4.26
N VAL A 179 26.32 21.80 -4.76
CA VAL A 179 26.51 20.36 -4.95
C VAL A 179 27.04 20.12 -6.35
N ASP A 180 28.11 19.35 -6.47
CA ASP A 180 28.69 19.05 -7.77
C ASP A 180 27.75 18.19 -8.60
N LYS A 181 27.46 18.62 -9.83
CA LYS A 181 26.57 17.91 -10.76
C LYS A 181 27.13 16.55 -11.17
N GLU A 182 28.43 16.37 -11.09
CA GLU A 182 29.11 15.11 -11.46
C GLU A 182 28.97 14.04 -10.36
N GLU A 183 28.94 14.43 -9.10
CA GLU A 183 28.71 13.52 -7.97
C GLU A 183 27.24 13.06 -7.83
N LYS A 184 26.32 13.67 -8.59
CA LYS A 184 24.87 13.36 -8.64
C LYS A 184 24.33 12.71 -7.36
N PRO A 185 24.29 13.41 -6.23
CA PRO A 185 23.45 12.92 -5.16
C PRO A 185 22.02 12.81 -5.71
N ASN A 186 21.35 11.68 -5.48
CA ASN A 186 20.00 11.43 -6.00
C ASN A 186 18.96 12.28 -5.25
N LEU A 187 19.17 13.61 -5.28
CA LEU A 187 18.36 14.59 -4.57
C LEU A 187 17.20 15.07 -5.45
N LYS A 188 16.02 15.05 -4.88
CA LYS A 188 14.82 15.58 -5.53
C LYS A 188 14.69 17.09 -5.27
N PRO A 189 14.07 17.87 -6.18
CA PRO A 189 13.81 19.28 -5.95
C PRO A 189 13.10 19.51 -4.61
N ASN A 190 13.59 20.48 -3.85
CA ASN A 190 13.12 20.83 -2.50
C ASN A 190 13.29 19.75 -1.41
N GLN A 191 14.07 18.71 -1.67
CA GLN A 191 14.36 17.68 -0.68
C GLN A 191 15.14 18.26 0.51
N PHE A 192 14.73 17.87 1.71
CA PHE A 192 15.50 18.19 2.91
C PHE A 192 16.70 17.25 3.04
N VAL A 193 17.80 17.80 3.53
CA VAL A 193 19.07 17.09 3.70
C VAL A 193 19.60 17.39 5.11
N MET A 194 19.91 16.35 5.84
CA MET A 194 20.65 16.45 7.09
C MET A 194 22.14 16.24 6.81
N LEU A 195 22.92 17.29 6.97
CA LEU A 195 24.39 17.21 6.92
C LEU A 195 24.89 16.70 8.25
N VAL A 196 25.77 15.72 8.23
CA VAL A 196 26.39 15.13 9.42
C VAL A 196 27.90 15.16 9.22
N SER A 197 28.65 15.62 10.25
CA SER A 197 30.10 15.61 10.19
C SER A 197 30.65 14.18 10.10
N SER A 198 31.61 13.98 9.21
CA SER A 198 32.34 12.70 9.07
C SER A 198 33.22 12.37 10.28
N THR A 199 33.56 13.38 11.09
CA THR A 199 34.45 13.25 12.29
C THR A 199 33.67 13.32 13.61
N ASN A 200 32.48 13.93 13.62
CA ASN A 200 31.65 14.10 14.82
C ASN A 200 30.15 14.00 14.48
N GLU A 201 29.57 12.84 14.70
CA GLU A 201 28.14 12.56 14.40
C GLU A 201 27.15 13.51 15.13
N LYS A 202 27.56 14.15 16.22
CA LYS A 202 26.72 15.12 16.94
C LYS A 202 26.68 16.49 16.25
N LYS A 203 27.65 16.80 15.39
CA LYS A 203 27.74 18.05 14.64
C LYS A 203 26.93 17.87 13.34
N THR A 204 25.74 18.48 13.27
CA THR A 204 24.79 18.31 12.15
C THR A 204 24.23 19.66 11.73
N ALA A 205 23.90 19.83 10.45
CA ALA A 205 23.17 20.98 9.95
C ALA A 205 21.98 20.55 9.07
N LEU A 206 20.92 21.38 9.04
CA LEU A 206 19.71 21.11 8.25
C LEU A 206 19.73 21.96 6.98
N ALA A 207 19.54 21.30 5.84
CA ALA A 207 19.59 21.90 4.53
C ALA A 207 18.35 21.59 3.71
N ARG A 208 18.07 22.43 2.72
CA ARG A 208 17.08 22.21 1.66
C ARG A 208 17.78 22.27 0.31
N PHE A 209 17.56 21.26 -0.53
CA PHE A 209 18.12 21.23 -1.88
C PHE A 209 17.33 22.11 -2.83
N ILE A 210 17.99 23.05 -3.48
CA ILE A 210 17.44 23.95 -4.46
C ILE A 210 17.94 23.56 -5.86
N SER A 211 17.08 22.94 -6.64
CA SER A 211 17.46 22.29 -7.90
C SER A 211 17.88 23.24 -9.01
N TYR A 212 17.36 24.49 -9.08
CA TYR A 212 17.67 25.41 -10.15
C TYR A 212 19.13 25.90 -10.13
N ASN A 213 19.74 26.01 -8.94
CA ASN A 213 21.13 26.43 -8.76
C ASN A 213 22.04 25.34 -8.20
N TRP A 214 21.53 24.12 -8.02
CA TRP A 214 22.23 22.96 -7.47
C TRP A 214 22.93 23.28 -6.14
N ALA A 215 22.20 23.92 -5.24
CA ALA A 215 22.71 24.33 -3.95
C ALA A 215 21.91 23.72 -2.80
N LEU A 216 22.61 23.46 -1.70
CA LEU A 216 22.03 23.20 -0.40
C LEU A 216 21.95 24.53 0.35
N GLN A 217 20.75 24.95 0.72
CA GLN A 217 20.53 26.15 1.50
C GLN A 217 20.23 25.80 2.96
N PRO A 218 20.74 26.57 3.93
CA PRO A 218 20.41 26.37 5.33
C PRO A 218 18.89 26.49 5.59
N VAL A 219 18.34 25.55 6.34
CA VAL A 219 16.99 25.68 6.86
C VAL A 219 17.03 26.62 8.06
N GLN A 220 16.43 27.79 7.92
CA GLN A 220 16.40 28.79 8.99
C GLN A 220 15.47 28.32 10.11
N SER A 221 16.02 28.12 11.31
CA SER A 221 15.21 27.92 12.50
C SER A 221 14.85 29.27 13.11
N TYR A 222 13.59 29.62 13.19
CA TYR A 222 13.14 30.83 13.87
C TYR A 222 13.28 30.65 15.39
N LYS A 223 14.22 31.38 16.02
CA LYS A 223 14.49 31.32 17.48
C LYS A 223 13.22 31.57 18.32
N ASN A 224 12.27 32.34 17.81
CA ASN A 224 11.03 32.70 18.52
C ASN A 224 9.81 31.85 18.10
N GLY A 225 9.97 30.92 17.17
CA GLY A 225 8.86 30.13 16.61
C GLY A 225 7.87 30.99 15.80
N LEU A 226 7.02 30.33 15.03
CA LEU A 226 5.86 30.97 14.40
C LEU A 226 4.68 30.85 15.38
N TRP A 227 4.10 31.98 15.75
CA TRP A 227 2.96 32.03 16.69
C TRP A 227 3.19 31.30 18.03
N GLY A 228 4.43 31.30 18.54
CA GLY A 228 4.77 30.64 19.81
C GLY A 228 5.02 29.11 19.69
N VAL A 229 4.87 28.53 18.52
CA VAL A 229 5.18 27.12 18.28
C VAL A 229 6.63 26.97 17.87
N ARG A 230 7.40 26.15 18.61
CA ARG A 230 8.82 25.85 18.30
C ARG A 230 8.98 24.40 17.91
N ALA A 231 9.77 24.16 16.88
CA ALA A 231 10.18 22.80 16.52
C ALA A 231 10.96 22.17 17.69
N ARG A 232 10.57 20.96 18.09
CA ARG A 232 11.22 20.18 19.17
C ARG A 232 12.14 19.08 18.64
N ASN A 233 12.01 18.74 17.37
CA ASN A 233 12.83 17.73 16.69
C ASN A 233 13.14 18.17 15.25
N LYS A 234 13.98 17.38 14.57
CA LYS A 234 14.45 17.67 13.21
C LYS A 234 13.31 17.66 12.19
N GLU A 235 12.38 16.72 12.30
CA GLU A 235 11.23 16.59 11.42
C GLU A 235 10.31 17.81 11.50
N GLN A 236 10.10 18.33 12.70
CA GLN A 236 9.32 19.55 12.91
C GLN A 236 10.04 20.80 12.38
N SER A 237 11.36 20.77 12.28
CA SER A 237 12.13 21.87 11.68
C SER A 237 12.04 21.90 10.16
N PHE A 238 11.63 20.79 9.54
CA PHE A 238 11.41 20.68 8.10
C PHE A 238 9.97 21.02 7.69
N ALA A 239 9.04 21.03 8.62
CA ALA A 239 7.62 21.38 8.40
C ALA A 239 7.40 22.89 8.43
#